data_386dc5f21b5d7d6cdbcddd84cabed409
#
_entry.id   386dc5f21b5d7d6cdbcddd84cabed409
#
_cell.length_a   1.000
_cell.length_b   1.000
_cell.length_c   1.000
_cell.angle_alpha   90.00
_cell.angle_beta   90.00
_cell.angle_gamma   90.00
#
_symmetry.space_group_name_H-M   'P 1'
#
loop_
_entity.id
_entity.type
_entity.pdbx_description
1 polymer ?
#
loop_
_entity_poly.entity_id
_entity_poly.type
_entity_poly.pdbx_seq_one_letter_code
_entity_poly.pdbx_strand_id
1 'polypeptide(L)'
;NAFHGVLYGPPLDITTPELPVPIVDDLSYGEFSGYNEVPALAYPLDFSFELYGETISFNGDVDLGPYAGSANVIMASGWLDTYMPHYSYVSVYMIHPDGLVEDLGITMSIDPDVVPSQYALHANYPNPFNPRTHIKYDLPEVSDVQLVIYNMLGQQVKTLVSQGQFPGFKSVVWNGTNDRGKPVSAGVYLYQIHAKGFSQTRKMILLK
;
A
#
# COMPACT_ATOMS: atom_id res chain seq x y z
N ASN A 1 -8.12 -12.69 21.28
CA ASN A 1 -8.84 -11.45 20.94
C ASN A 1 -7.87 -10.43 20.38
N ALA A 2 -8.30 -9.63 19.42
CA ALA A 2 -7.52 -8.51 18.89
C ALA A 2 -8.30 -7.20 19.07
N PHE A 3 -7.55 -6.09 19.20
CA PHE A 3 -8.10 -4.74 19.28
C PHE A 3 -7.40 -3.83 18.28
N HIS A 4 -8.17 -3.09 17.51
CA HIS A 4 -7.65 -2.12 16.55
C HIS A 4 -7.67 -0.72 17.16
N GLY A 5 -6.49 -0.25 17.59
CA GLY A 5 -6.28 1.07 18.20
C GLY A 5 -5.47 2.05 17.34
N VAL A 6 -5.33 1.79 16.04
CA VAL A 6 -4.58 2.68 15.13
C VAL A 6 -5.47 3.83 14.68
N LEU A 7 -5.17 5.03 15.16
CA LEU A 7 -5.91 6.25 14.81
C LEU A 7 -5.83 6.52 13.30
N TYR A 8 -6.96 6.77 12.65
CA TYR A 8 -7.13 6.91 11.20
C TYR A 8 -6.77 5.66 10.38
N GLY A 9 -6.53 4.51 11.04
CA GLY A 9 -6.30 3.24 10.34
C GLY A 9 -7.58 2.73 9.66
N PRO A 10 -7.48 2.22 8.42
CA PRO A 10 -8.54 1.43 7.80
C PRO A 10 -8.75 0.11 8.57
N PRO A 11 -9.76 -0.70 8.21
CA PRO A 11 -9.93 -2.01 8.80
C PRO A 11 -8.65 -2.85 8.73
N LEU A 12 -8.35 -3.56 9.80
CA LEU A 12 -7.12 -4.33 10.00
C LEU A 12 -7.38 -5.81 9.86
N ASP A 13 -6.55 -6.49 9.06
CA ASP A 13 -6.48 -7.94 8.98
C ASP A 13 -5.27 -8.46 9.74
N ILE A 14 -5.43 -9.63 10.38
CA ILE A 14 -4.33 -10.38 10.98
C ILE A 14 -4.36 -11.80 10.44
N THR A 15 -3.31 -12.18 9.73
CA THR A 15 -3.18 -13.49 9.11
C THR A 15 -1.91 -14.21 9.57
N THR A 16 -1.85 -15.50 9.29
CA THR A 16 -0.64 -16.32 9.46
C THR A 16 -0.70 -17.47 8.47
N PRO A 17 0.43 -17.90 7.89
CA PRO A 17 0.47 -19.06 6.99
C PRO A 17 0.14 -20.38 7.67
N GLU A 18 0.22 -20.46 9.00
CA GLU A 18 -0.09 -21.67 9.78
C GLU A 18 -1.59 -21.97 9.92
N LEU A 19 -2.46 -21.01 9.62
CA LEU A 19 -3.90 -21.17 9.71
C LEU A 19 -4.56 -20.94 8.33
N PRO A 20 -5.58 -21.74 7.99
CA PRO A 20 -6.25 -21.66 6.68
C PRO A 20 -7.21 -20.46 6.55
N VAL A 21 -7.46 -19.74 7.63
CA VAL A 21 -8.37 -18.59 7.69
C VAL A 21 -7.69 -17.46 8.46
N PRO A 22 -8.03 -16.19 8.18
CA PRO A 22 -7.55 -15.08 8.98
C PRO A 22 -7.85 -15.26 10.46
N ILE A 23 -6.94 -14.83 11.33
CA ILE A 23 -7.20 -14.73 12.77
C ILE A 23 -8.18 -13.59 13.02
N VAL A 24 -8.04 -12.52 12.23
CA VAL A 24 -8.91 -11.33 12.24
C VAL A 24 -9.11 -10.88 10.81
N ASP A 25 -10.33 -10.48 10.49
CA ASP A 25 -10.76 -10.04 9.17
C ASP A 25 -11.58 -8.75 9.32
N ASP A 26 -11.19 -7.69 8.61
CA ASP A 26 -11.87 -6.38 8.57
C ASP A 26 -12.13 -5.73 9.94
N LEU A 27 -11.21 -5.82 10.90
CA LEU A 27 -11.39 -5.22 12.23
C LEU A 27 -11.34 -3.70 12.18
N SER A 28 -12.45 -3.04 12.47
CA SER A 28 -12.56 -1.58 12.44
C SER A 28 -11.89 -0.90 13.65
N TYR A 29 -11.49 0.35 13.49
CA TYR A 29 -10.93 1.16 14.57
C TYR A 29 -11.82 1.21 15.80
N GLY A 30 -11.25 0.91 16.96
CA GLY A 30 -11.94 0.90 18.26
C GLY A 30 -12.73 -0.37 18.55
N GLU A 31 -12.65 -1.38 17.69
CA GLU A 31 -13.36 -2.65 17.84
C GLU A 31 -12.46 -3.77 18.36
N PHE A 32 -13.12 -4.80 18.92
CA PHE A 32 -12.53 -6.06 19.30
C PHE A 32 -13.02 -7.17 18.36
N SER A 33 -12.11 -8.04 17.93
CA SER A 33 -12.43 -9.16 17.02
C SER A 33 -13.28 -10.28 17.62
N GLY A 34 -13.51 -10.26 18.94
CA GLY A 34 -13.96 -11.44 19.67
C GLY A 34 -12.81 -12.41 19.97
N TYR A 35 -13.09 -13.48 20.69
CA TYR A 35 -12.07 -14.47 21.04
C TYR A 35 -11.93 -15.51 19.94
N ASN A 36 -10.69 -15.67 19.45
CA ASN A 36 -10.29 -16.75 18.57
C ASN A 36 -9.40 -17.72 19.36
N GLU A 37 -9.78 -19.00 19.39
CA GLU A 37 -8.96 -20.04 20.00
C GLU A 37 -7.92 -20.50 18.98
N VAL A 38 -6.65 -20.35 19.34
CA VAL A 38 -5.51 -20.81 18.54
C VAL A 38 -4.59 -21.68 19.38
N PRO A 39 -3.92 -22.69 18.80
CA PRO A 39 -2.89 -23.43 19.51
C PRO A 39 -1.82 -22.52 20.11
N ALA A 40 -1.28 -22.87 21.28
CA ALA A 40 -0.22 -22.10 21.92
C ALA A 40 1.14 -22.45 21.28
N LEU A 41 1.42 -21.84 20.13
CA LEU A 41 2.62 -22.01 19.32
C LEU A 41 3.21 -20.64 18.98
N ALA A 42 4.38 -20.62 18.36
CA ALA A 42 4.90 -19.43 17.73
C ALA A 42 4.25 -19.23 16.35
N TYR A 43 3.83 -18.01 16.06
CA TYR A 43 3.21 -17.63 14.79
C TYR A 43 3.93 -16.45 14.18
N PRO A 44 4.31 -16.54 12.90
CA PRO A 44 4.57 -15.37 12.10
C PRO A 44 3.22 -14.71 11.79
N LEU A 45 2.96 -13.53 12.36
CA LEU A 45 1.76 -12.77 12.13
C LEU A 45 2.00 -11.69 11.10
N ASP A 46 1.11 -11.63 10.10
CA ASP A 46 1.03 -10.55 9.13
C ASP A 46 -0.16 -9.65 9.49
N PHE A 47 0.12 -8.37 9.69
CA PHE A 47 -0.87 -7.32 9.89
C PHE A 47 -0.99 -6.54 8.59
N SER A 48 -2.20 -6.40 8.08
CA SER A 48 -2.42 -5.68 6.83
C SER A 48 -3.69 -4.84 6.84
N PHE A 49 -3.71 -3.82 6.01
CA PHE A 49 -4.88 -3.00 5.74
C PHE A 49 -4.80 -2.42 4.32
N GLU A 50 -5.98 -2.14 3.75
CA GLU A 50 -6.10 -1.56 2.43
C GLU A 50 -6.21 -0.04 2.52
N LEU A 51 -5.34 0.70 1.84
CA LEU A 51 -5.40 2.15 1.76
C LEU A 51 -5.12 2.62 0.33
N TYR A 52 -6.04 3.36 -0.25
CA TYR A 52 -5.97 3.86 -1.64
C TYR A 52 -5.73 2.76 -2.69
N GLY A 53 -6.24 1.53 -2.42
CA GLY A 53 -6.09 0.38 -3.32
C GLY A 53 -4.69 -0.25 -3.30
N GLU A 54 -3.89 0.06 -2.30
CA GLU A 54 -2.62 -0.60 -1.99
C GLU A 54 -2.73 -1.32 -0.65
N THR A 55 -2.24 -2.56 -0.57
CA THR A 55 -2.12 -3.30 0.69
C THR A 55 -0.87 -2.84 1.42
N ILE A 56 -1.03 -2.33 2.62
CA ILE A 56 0.08 -2.02 3.53
C ILE A 56 0.17 -3.15 4.53
N SER A 57 1.35 -3.73 4.68
CA SER A 57 1.56 -4.82 5.62
C SER A 57 2.85 -4.66 6.43
N PHE A 58 2.84 -5.20 7.63
CA PHE A 58 3.98 -5.34 8.52
C PHE A 58 3.82 -6.65 9.31
N ASN A 59 4.91 -7.26 9.70
CA ASN A 59 4.88 -8.59 10.28
C ASN A 59 5.85 -8.74 11.45
N GLY A 60 5.68 -9.80 12.19
CA GLY A 60 6.59 -10.22 13.23
C GLY A 60 6.17 -11.53 13.88
N ASP A 61 7.10 -12.15 14.57
CA ASP A 61 6.87 -13.43 15.24
C ASP A 61 6.29 -13.20 16.64
N VAL A 62 5.25 -13.96 16.98
CA VAL A 62 4.61 -13.94 18.30
C VAL A 62 4.63 -15.37 18.87
N ASP A 63 5.32 -15.60 19.97
CA ASP A 63 5.31 -16.89 20.67
C ASP A 63 4.20 -16.94 21.72
N LEU A 64 3.15 -17.68 21.42
CA LEU A 64 2.04 -17.92 22.34
C LEU A 64 2.27 -19.13 23.27
N GLY A 65 3.38 -19.87 23.11
CA GLY A 65 3.68 -21.04 23.92
C GLY A 65 3.64 -20.81 25.44
N PRO A 66 4.25 -19.71 25.95
CA PRO A 66 4.22 -19.38 27.37
C PRO A 66 2.82 -19.08 27.94
N TYR A 67 1.84 -18.78 27.06
CA TYR A 67 0.52 -18.29 27.43
C TYR A 67 -0.60 -19.31 27.21
N ALA A 68 -0.27 -20.59 27.14
CA ALA A 68 -1.23 -21.67 26.95
C ALA A 68 -2.37 -21.61 27.99
N GLY A 69 -3.60 -21.59 27.51
CA GLY A 69 -4.80 -21.53 28.37
C GLY A 69 -5.12 -20.14 28.95
N SER A 70 -4.39 -19.09 28.54
CA SER A 70 -4.70 -17.71 28.91
C SER A 70 -5.50 -16.99 27.80
N ALA A 71 -6.22 -15.93 28.18
CA ALA A 71 -7.00 -15.10 27.28
C ALA A 71 -6.28 -13.74 27.10
N ASN A 72 -5.46 -13.65 26.07
CA ASN A 72 -4.69 -12.42 25.79
C ASN A 72 -5.39 -11.57 24.72
N VAL A 73 -5.05 -10.27 24.68
CA VAL A 73 -5.48 -9.34 23.63
C VAL A 73 -4.25 -8.88 22.87
N ILE A 74 -4.23 -9.09 21.56
CA ILE A 74 -3.25 -8.45 20.68
C ILE A 74 -3.81 -7.10 20.28
N MET A 75 -3.06 -6.03 20.52
CA MET A 75 -3.47 -4.66 20.23
C MET A 75 -2.51 -4.03 19.24
N ALA A 76 -2.99 -3.71 18.04
CA ALA A 76 -2.30 -2.77 17.17
C ALA A 76 -2.68 -1.35 17.59
N SER A 77 -1.70 -0.51 17.91
CA SER A 77 -1.91 0.85 18.39
C SER A 77 -0.92 1.82 17.77
N GLY A 78 -1.37 3.04 17.53
CA GLY A 78 -0.52 4.07 16.95
C GLY A 78 -1.31 5.09 16.14
N TRP A 79 -0.62 5.71 15.21
CA TRP A 79 -1.16 6.73 14.34
C TRP A 79 -0.75 6.46 12.90
N LEU A 80 -1.73 6.43 12.01
CA LEU A 80 -1.52 6.37 10.58
C LEU A 80 -1.77 7.76 9.99
N ASP A 81 -0.71 8.47 9.58
CA ASP A 81 -0.86 9.72 8.85
C ASP A 81 -1.14 9.40 7.37
N THR A 82 -2.38 9.55 6.97
CA THR A 82 -2.80 9.29 5.58
C THR A 82 -2.29 10.33 4.59
N TYR A 83 -1.79 11.49 5.06
CA TYR A 83 -1.20 12.54 4.22
C TYR A 83 0.32 12.47 4.18
N MET A 84 0.94 12.03 5.27
CA MET A 84 2.39 11.89 5.42
C MET A 84 2.73 10.53 6.05
N PRO A 85 2.62 9.41 5.32
CA PRO A 85 2.77 8.07 5.87
C PRO A 85 4.14 7.81 6.53
N HIS A 86 5.20 8.54 6.14
CA HIS A 86 6.52 8.44 6.76
C HIS A 86 6.54 8.93 8.22
N TYR A 87 5.50 9.61 8.70
CA TYR A 87 5.28 9.91 10.11
C TYR A 87 4.37 8.88 10.80
N SER A 88 3.89 7.89 10.05
CA SER A 88 3.05 6.85 10.61
C SER A 88 3.86 5.95 11.53
N TYR A 89 3.26 5.63 12.65
CA TYR A 89 3.83 4.74 13.64
C TYR A 89 2.74 3.82 14.15
N VAL A 90 2.95 2.53 14.01
CA VAL A 90 2.09 1.50 14.56
C VAL A 90 2.95 0.50 15.29
N SER A 91 2.61 0.17 16.51
CA SER A 91 3.21 -0.90 17.29
C SER A 91 2.17 -1.91 17.73
N VAL A 92 2.62 -3.13 17.94
CA VAL A 92 1.78 -4.22 18.39
C VAL A 92 2.15 -4.61 19.80
N TYR A 93 1.13 -4.72 20.65
CA TYR A 93 1.25 -5.06 22.05
C TYR A 93 0.43 -6.31 22.36
N MET A 94 0.85 -7.07 23.35
CA MET A 94 0.03 -8.11 23.98
C MET A 94 -0.40 -7.64 25.36
N ILE A 95 -1.70 -7.73 25.63
CA ILE A 95 -2.29 -7.41 26.93
C ILE A 95 -2.71 -8.71 27.60
N HIS A 96 -2.12 -8.99 28.74
CA HIS A 96 -2.37 -10.20 29.51
C HIS A 96 -3.58 -10.05 30.45
N PRO A 97 -4.19 -11.16 30.91
CA PRO A 97 -5.35 -11.12 31.79
C PRO A 97 -5.11 -10.42 33.14
N ASP A 98 -3.87 -10.35 33.58
CA ASP A 98 -3.46 -9.65 34.80
C ASP A 98 -3.22 -8.14 34.61
N GLY A 99 -3.37 -7.64 33.35
CA GLY A 99 -3.19 -6.26 32.98
C GLY A 99 -1.75 -5.90 32.58
N LEU A 100 -0.82 -6.87 32.54
CA LEU A 100 0.51 -6.63 31.98
C LEU A 100 0.38 -6.33 30.50
N VAL A 101 1.13 -5.30 30.03
CA VAL A 101 1.24 -4.95 28.61
C VAL A 101 2.66 -5.22 28.15
N GLU A 102 2.79 -6.08 27.16
CA GLU A 102 4.05 -6.47 26.54
C GLU A 102 4.15 -5.85 25.15
N ASP A 103 5.25 -5.15 24.85
CA ASP A 103 5.56 -4.70 23.49
C ASP A 103 6.15 -5.89 22.72
N LEU A 104 5.49 -6.28 21.64
CA LEU A 104 5.91 -7.41 20.81
C LEU A 104 7.08 -7.05 19.86
N GLY A 105 7.53 -5.81 19.84
CA GLY A 105 8.59 -5.35 18.94
C GLY A 105 8.17 -5.33 17.47
N ILE A 106 6.89 -5.55 17.18
CA ILE A 106 6.34 -5.51 15.83
C ILE A 106 5.91 -4.08 15.56
N THR A 107 6.60 -3.43 14.64
CA THR A 107 6.34 -2.02 14.32
C THR A 107 6.22 -1.81 12.83
N MET A 108 5.29 -0.96 12.43
CA MET A 108 5.27 -0.37 11.10
C MET A 108 5.92 1.01 11.20
N SER A 109 7.00 1.20 10.46
CA SER A 109 7.54 2.51 10.17
C SER A 109 7.91 2.58 8.69
N ILE A 110 7.56 3.66 8.02
CA ILE A 110 8.03 3.88 6.65
C ILE A 110 9.35 4.63 6.77
N ASP A 111 10.44 4.00 6.26
CA ASP A 111 11.76 4.60 6.25
C ASP A 111 11.72 5.89 5.40
N PRO A 112 11.99 7.07 5.98
CA PRO A 112 11.97 8.33 5.24
C PRO A 112 12.99 8.38 4.10
N ASP A 113 14.06 7.58 4.15
CA ASP A 113 15.07 7.52 3.09
C ASP A 113 14.59 6.75 1.84
N VAL A 114 13.48 6.01 1.95
CA VAL A 114 12.85 5.30 0.82
C VAL A 114 11.79 6.15 0.12
N VAL A 115 11.47 7.33 0.65
CA VAL A 115 10.46 8.22 0.08
C VAL A 115 11.13 9.30 -0.77
N PRO A 116 10.65 9.53 -2.00
CA PRO A 116 11.16 10.63 -2.83
C PRO A 116 10.96 11.98 -2.15
N SER A 117 11.96 12.87 -2.25
CA SER A 117 11.86 14.22 -1.69
C SER A 117 11.07 15.20 -2.58
N GLN A 118 10.78 14.82 -3.82
CA GLN A 118 10.10 15.67 -4.81
C GLN A 118 9.26 14.84 -5.78
N TYR A 119 8.20 15.46 -6.30
CA TYR A 119 7.46 14.88 -7.42
C TYR A 119 8.33 14.82 -8.67
N ALA A 120 8.31 13.70 -9.37
CA ALA A 120 8.98 13.54 -10.66
C ALA A 120 8.19 12.62 -11.58
N LEU A 121 8.23 12.90 -12.88
CA LEU A 121 7.81 11.98 -13.92
C LEU A 121 9.06 11.61 -14.74
N HIS A 122 9.40 10.33 -14.78
CA HIS A 122 10.62 9.88 -15.46
C HIS A 122 10.38 9.58 -16.95
N ALA A 123 11.47 9.48 -17.70
CA ALA A 123 11.41 8.99 -19.06
C ALA A 123 10.93 7.53 -19.06
N ASN A 124 10.00 7.21 -19.95
CA ASN A 124 9.56 5.83 -20.12
C ASN A 124 10.69 4.96 -20.69
N TYR A 125 10.73 3.70 -20.27
CA TYR A 125 11.73 2.75 -20.76
C TYR A 125 11.08 1.39 -21.07
N PRO A 126 11.40 0.80 -22.24
CA PRO A 126 12.19 1.36 -23.35
C PRO A 126 11.47 2.53 -24.06
N ASN A 127 12.23 3.37 -24.75
CA ASN A 127 11.72 4.41 -25.64
C ASN A 127 12.72 4.64 -26.80
N PRO A 128 12.41 4.30 -28.07
CA PRO A 128 11.13 3.76 -28.56
C PRO A 128 10.82 2.37 -28.01
N PHE A 129 9.53 1.97 -28.01
CA PHE A 129 9.06 0.71 -27.43
C PHE A 129 8.11 -0.08 -28.36
N ASN A 130 7.96 -1.42 -28.10
CA ASN A 130 7.09 -2.33 -28.86
C ASN A 130 6.68 -3.53 -28.02
N PRO A 131 5.42 -3.75 -27.69
CA PRO A 131 4.38 -2.73 -27.50
C PRO A 131 4.36 -2.20 -26.08
N ARG A 132 5.32 -2.63 -25.19
CA ARG A 132 5.33 -2.35 -23.76
C ARG A 132 6.40 -1.35 -23.37
N THR A 133 6.03 -0.46 -22.46
CA THR A 133 6.98 0.46 -21.82
C THR A 133 6.58 0.68 -20.36
N HIS A 134 7.57 0.95 -19.52
CA HIS A 134 7.38 1.32 -18.13
C HIS A 134 7.46 2.83 -17.99
N ILE A 135 6.53 3.40 -17.26
CA ILE A 135 6.51 4.80 -16.87
C ILE A 135 6.71 4.84 -15.36
N LYS A 136 7.78 5.49 -14.92
CA LYS A 136 8.11 5.68 -13.51
C LYS A 136 7.79 7.10 -13.09
N TYR A 137 7.36 7.26 -11.85
CA TYR A 137 7.10 8.57 -11.24
C TYR A 137 7.29 8.48 -9.73
N ASP A 138 7.58 9.63 -9.13
CA ASP A 138 7.92 9.74 -7.73
C ASP A 138 6.88 10.59 -7.02
N LEU A 139 6.44 10.13 -5.85
CA LEU A 139 5.47 10.80 -4.99
C LEU A 139 6.12 11.05 -3.63
N PRO A 140 6.35 12.31 -3.21
CA PRO A 140 6.92 12.62 -1.89
C PRO A 140 5.89 12.54 -0.75
N GLU A 141 4.61 12.57 -1.07
CA GLU A 141 3.50 12.56 -0.13
C GLU A 141 2.28 11.86 -0.75
N VAL A 142 1.30 11.49 0.08
CA VAL A 142 0.01 10.95 -0.41
C VAL A 142 -0.63 11.92 -1.36
N SER A 143 -1.03 11.43 -2.52
CA SER A 143 -1.54 12.26 -3.60
C SER A 143 -2.58 11.54 -4.44
N ASP A 144 -3.65 12.25 -4.80
CA ASP A 144 -4.52 11.82 -5.87
C ASP A 144 -3.77 11.94 -7.19
N VAL A 145 -3.47 10.79 -7.79
CA VAL A 145 -2.68 10.69 -9.01
C VAL A 145 -3.56 10.44 -10.20
N GLN A 146 -3.38 11.25 -11.23
CA GLN A 146 -3.92 11.01 -12.55
C GLN A 146 -2.78 10.93 -13.55
N LEU A 147 -2.60 9.76 -14.17
CA LEU A 147 -1.61 9.53 -15.23
C LEU A 147 -2.33 9.10 -16.50
N VAL A 148 -2.25 9.95 -17.52
CA VAL A 148 -3.05 9.82 -18.75
C VAL A 148 -2.16 9.87 -19.97
N ILE A 149 -2.49 9.05 -20.97
CA ILE A 149 -1.85 9.04 -22.29
C ILE A 149 -2.72 9.78 -23.29
N TYR A 150 -2.09 10.63 -24.10
CA TYR A 150 -2.69 11.42 -25.17
C TYR A 150 -2.03 11.12 -26.51
N ASN A 151 -2.79 11.27 -27.58
CA ASN A 151 -2.23 11.34 -28.94
C ASN A 151 -1.74 12.78 -29.25
N MET A 152 -1.15 12.97 -30.42
CA MET A 152 -0.62 14.28 -30.84
C MET A 152 -1.71 15.35 -31.12
N LEU A 153 -2.99 14.94 -31.15
CA LEU A 153 -4.12 15.87 -31.23
C LEU A 153 -4.65 16.28 -29.85
N GLY A 154 -4.00 15.85 -28.77
CA GLY A 154 -4.45 16.12 -27.40
C GLY A 154 -5.65 15.28 -26.96
N GLN A 155 -6.05 14.28 -27.73
CA GLN A 155 -7.15 13.39 -27.35
C GLN A 155 -6.64 12.33 -26.40
N GLN A 156 -7.40 12.06 -25.33
CA GLN A 156 -7.11 11.01 -24.38
C GLN A 156 -7.18 9.64 -25.06
N VAL A 157 -6.16 8.83 -24.83
CA VAL A 157 -6.02 7.47 -25.36
C VAL A 157 -6.25 6.46 -24.25
N LYS A 158 -5.61 6.66 -23.09
CA LYS A 158 -5.74 5.75 -21.95
C LYS A 158 -5.46 6.46 -20.63
N THR A 159 -6.26 6.14 -19.62
CA THR A 159 -5.95 6.41 -18.23
C THR A 159 -5.18 5.23 -17.66
N LEU A 160 -3.97 5.47 -17.18
CA LEU A 160 -3.13 4.44 -16.55
C LEU A 160 -3.33 4.41 -15.05
N VAL A 161 -3.48 5.58 -14.42
CA VAL A 161 -3.71 5.73 -12.98
C VAL A 161 -4.78 6.81 -12.78
N SER A 162 -5.72 6.59 -11.87
CA SER A 162 -6.73 7.57 -11.42
C SER A 162 -7.19 7.21 -10.02
N GLN A 163 -6.30 7.38 -9.03
CA GLN A 163 -6.57 7.02 -7.63
C GLN A 163 -5.60 7.72 -6.68
N GLY A 164 -5.95 7.76 -5.40
CA GLY A 164 -5.02 8.11 -4.33
C GLY A 164 -3.89 7.09 -4.24
N GLN A 165 -2.68 7.56 -4.02
CA GLN A 165 -1.49 6.71 -3.84
C GLN A 165 -0.60 7.23 -2.73
N PHE A 166 0.06 6.28 -2.05
CA PHE A 166 1.10 6.57 -1.05
C PHE A 166 2.36 7.15 -1.65
N PRO A 167 3.18 7.82 -0.83
CA PRO A 167 4.53 8.21 -1.22
C PRO A 167 5.33 7.01 -1.72
N GLY A 168 6.33 7.27 -2.52
CA GLY A 168 7.28 6.26 -2.99
C GLY A 168 7.57 6.36 -4.48
N PHE A 169 8.47 5.48 -4.92
CA PHE A 169 8.86 5.30 -6.32
C PHE A 169 7.85 4.37 -7.00
N LYS A 170 7.01 4.92 -7.86
CA LYS A 170 5.93 4.20 -8.53
C LYS A 170 6.29 3.82 -9.95
N SER A 171 5.67 2.75 -10.44
CA SER A 171 5.85 2.30 -11.84
C SER A 171 4.56 1.74 -12.40
N VAL A 172 4.23 2.08 -13.63
CA VAL A 172 3.08 1.53 -14.35
C VAL A 172 3.50 1.13 -15.77
N VAL A 173 2.86 0.10 -16.28
CA VAL A 173 3.12 -0.40 -17.65
C VAL A 173 2.04 0.08 -18.60
N TRP A 174 2.46 0.62 -19.75
CA TRP A 174 1.58 0.78 -20.90
C TRP A 174 1.93 -0.23 -21.99
N ASN A 175 0.93 -0.90 -22.51
CA ASN A 175 1.04 -1.96 -23.51
C ASN A 175 0.56 -1.53 -24.91
N GLY A 176 0.53 -0.24 -25.21
CA GLY A 176 0.11 0.28 -26.52
C GLY A 176 -1.38 0.10 -26.83
N THR A 177 -2.27 0.10 -25.80
CA THR A 177 -3.71 -0.02 -25.97
C THR A 177 -4.46 1.22 -25.47
N ASN A 178 -5.65 1.46 -25.97
CA ASN A 178 -6.57 2.48 -25.47
C ASN A 178 -7.39 1.97 -24.27
N ASP A 179 -8.28 2.82 -23.69
CA ASP A 179 -9.15 2.45 -22.57
C ASP A 179 -10.09 1.27 -22.85
N ARG A 180 -10.39 1.00 -24.14
CA ARG A 180 -11.19 -0.14 -24.57
C ARG A 180 -10.36 -1.42 -24.79
N GLY A 181 -9.07 -1.41 -24.44
CA GLY A 181 -8.15 -2.54 -24.65
C GLY A 181 -7.71 -2.75 -26.10
N LYS A 182 -8.09 -1.89 -27.03
CA LYS A 182 -7.72 -2.02 -28.46
C LYS A 182 -6.33 -1.45 -28.70
N PRO A 183 -5.44 -2.14 -29.47
CA PRO A 183 -4.15 -1.62 -29.87
C PRO A 183 -4.28 -0.28 -30.60
N VAL A 184 -3.36 0.63 -30.30
CA VAL A 184 -3.28 1.93 -30.99
C VAL A 184 -2.20 1.89 -32.08
N SER A 185 -2.23 2.86 -33.00
CA SER A 185 -1.27 2.92 -34.10
C SER A 185 0.13 3.29 -33.62
N ALA A 186 1.17 2.83 -34.33
CA ALA A 186 2.53 3.33 -34.14
C ALA A 186 2.56 4.85 -34.28
N GLY A 187 3.38 5.50 -33.50
CA GLY A 187 3.48 6.96 -33.52
C GLY A 187 3.97 7.57 -32.22
N VAL A 188 3.87 8.88 -32.15
CA VAL A 188 4.23 9.67 -30.97
C VAL A 188 3.01 9.83 -30.06
N TYR A 189 3.22 9.60 -28.76
CA TYR A 189 2.25 9.78 -27.70
C TYR A 189 2.82 10.67 -26.62
N LEU A 190 1.94 11.36 -25.91
CA LEU A 190 2.27 12.11 -24.71
C LEU A 190 1.71 11.38 -23.50
N TYR A 191 2.45 11.37 -22.40
CA TYR A 191 1.92 10.97 -21.11
C TYR A 191 2.07 12.10 -20.11
N GLN A 192 1.02 12.32 -19.34
CA GLN A 192 0.94 13.43 -18.40
C GLN A 192 0.51 12.91 -17.04
N ILE A 193 1.24 13.34 -16.01
CA ILE A 193 0.86 13.15 -14.62
C ILE A 193 0.30 14.44 -14.05
N HIS A 194 -0.74 14.28 -13.24
CA HIS A 194 -1.22 15.29 -12.28
C HIS A 194 -1.23 14.64 -10.90
N ALA A 195 -0.57 15.27 -9.92
CA ALA A 195 -0.54 14.82 -8.55
C ALA A 195 -0.46 16.06 -7.65
N LYS A 196 -1.50 16.30 -6.85
CA LYS A 196 -1.63 17.45 -5.93
C LYS A 196 -1.21 18.79 -6.58
N GLY A 197 -0.56 19.54 -6.74
CA GLY A 197 -0.19 20.75 -7.50
C GLY A 197 0.88 20.52 -8.56
N PHE A 198 1.38 19.28 -8.67
CA PHE A 198 2.40 18.94 -9.67
C PHE A 198 1.75 18.48 -10.96
N SER A 199 2.32 18.95 -12.08
CA SER A 199 1.94 18.50 -13.42
C SER A 199 3.16 18.43 -14.31
N GLN A 200 3.35 17.31 -14.98
CA GLN A 200 4.44 17.14 -15.95
C GLN A 200 3.98 16.27 -17.12
N THR A 201 4.45 16.65 -18.33
CA THR A 201 4.18 15.92 -19.57
C THR A 201 5.48 15.50 -20.22
N ARG A 202 5.50 14.28 -20.74
CA ARG A 202 6.61 13.73 -21.53
C ARG A 202 6.12 13.07 -22.80
N LYS A 203 7.02 12.86 -23.77
CA LYS A 203 6.72 12.17 -25.03
C LYS A 203 7.34 10.78 -25.06
N MET A 204 6.69 9.87 -25.79
CA MET A 204 7.17 8.52 -26.06
C MET A 204 6.85 8.10 -27.50
N ILE A 205 7.55 7.10 -28.02
CA ILE A 205 7.44 6.61 -29.38
C ILE A 205 7.09 5.13 -29.36
N LEU A 206 5.89 4.80 -29.86
CA LEU A 206 5.44 3.43 -30.06
C LEU A 206 5.85 2.98 -31.48
N LEU A 207 6.59 1.88 -31.55
CA LEU A 207 6.88 1.15 -32.78
C LEU A 207 5.77 0.14 -33.07
N LYS A 208 5.82 -0.43 -34.26
CA LYS A 208 4.87 -1.46 -34.67
C LYS A 208 5.52 -2.83 -34.63
#